data_a57720d370c80ac5e5e62e1268a752a8
#
_entry.id   a57720d370c80ac5e5e62e1268a752a8
#
_cell.length_a   1.000
_cell.length_b   1.000
_cell.length_c   1.000
_cell.angle_alpha   90.00
_cell.angle_beta   90.00
_cell.angle_gamma   90.00
#
_symmetry.space_group_name_H-M   'P 1'
#
loop_
_entity.id
_entity.type
_entity.pdbx_description
1 polymer ?
#
loop_
_entity_poly.entity_id
_entity_poly.type
_entity_poly.pdbx_seq_one_letter_code
_entity_poly.pdbx_strand_id
1 'polypeptide(L)'
;METKIPEIEARNILLTYDGANNQLIEWKTKFLNNKNFKLTRPQADYVLKYHQTTPKVARKYIDIVASFGEKIQEEKLLPKPIEKIWCEKLLCESDKAFHIWGKIFDTEQNHGIWLPKGAVLQPEKKLNRVIDYSKYSNRPPLPWQPLAIEKLLANDKFILADEMGLAKTGSSIMAALELGVKKVLIVCPASVKINWKKEIRFYTDRPVLIVEGRKWGSTYDFYIINYDILKNYHTTDKKEENDDLKLITKENFELAIVDEAHYASNATANRTKLINDILENIPKIWLLTGTPMTNRPINYYNLLKLVDSSVALNWQHYVKRYCKGFRMKVNGRTIWNTSGHSNLDELRERTKSVMLRRLKSEISGLPEKTISPIYLELKSTYYNEELEDFMRISEENKHRTTLNINTQEEEPDPENVVAILGRLMKVRQVLAFEKIPYTCEYIDKCLELDKKVLVFTNFTMPLDILHEKYPKNSVIYDGRMSATKREEAKEKFQNDPKIKILIGNIIAAGIGINLTSAEVVIMNDLSFVPSHHSQGEDRAYRQGQMKDVLVYYPIFENTIEMIIYNILQRKKDVIDQSIGDGEYSESFGKELLKELF
;
A
#
# COMPACT_ATOMS: atom_id res chain seq x y z
N MET A 1 12.35 -46.36 34.38
CA MET A 1 11.52 -45.35 33.72
C MET A 1 12.19 -43.96 33.59
N GLU A 2 13.34 -43.75 34.18
CA GLU A 2 14.06 -42.44 34.18
C GLU A 2 14.88 -42.09 32.93
N THR A 3 14.92 -42.97 31.92
CA THR A 3 15.83 -42.82 30.78
C THR A 3 15.22 -42.17 29.53
N LYS A 4 13.93 -41.80 29.54
CA LYS A 4 13.27 -41.20 28.40
C LYS A 4 13.23 -39.64 28.40
N ILE A 5 13.36 -39.04 29.56
CA ILE A 5 13.23 -37.60 29.76
C ILE A 5 14.33 -36.78 29.04
N PRO A 6 15.65 -37.17 29.15
CA PRO A 6 16.70 -36.39 28.49
C PRO A 6 16.62 -36.38 26.97
N GLU A 7 16.16 -37.47 26.36
CA GLU A 7 16.06 -37.58 24.90
C GLU A 7 14.89 -36.75 24.37
N ILE A 8 13.79 -36.69 25.11
CA ILE A 8 12.60 -35.86 24.75
C ILE A 8 12.94 -34.38 24.90
N GLU A 9 13.61 -34.00 25.97
CA GLU A 9 14.06 -32.64 26.24
C GLU A 9 15.07 -32.17 25.20
N ALA A 10 16.10 -32.99 24.90
CA ALA A 10 17.07 -32.71 23.85
C ALA A 10 16.42 -32.58 22.46
N ARG A 11 15.39 -33.38 22.18
CA ARG A 11 14.63 -33.32 20.95
C ARG A 11 13.88 -31.98 20.82
N ASN A 12 13.24 -31.53 21.87
CA ASN A 12 12.51 -30.26 21.90
C ASN A 12 13.46 -29.07 21.72
N ILE A 13 14.63 -29.12 22.37
CA ILE A 13 15.68 -28.11 22.21
C ILE A 13 16.19 -28.05 20.75
N LEU A 14 16.43 -29.23 20.13
CA LEU A 14 16.86 -29.27 18.73
C LEU A 14 15.85 -28.68 17.78
N LEU A 15 14.56 -28.92 17.96
CA LEU A 15 13.50 -28.37 17.11
C LEU A 15 13.45 -26.86 17.17
N THR A 16 13.78 -26.25 18.29
CA THR A 16 13.79 -24.81 18.51
C THR A 16 15.12 -24.14 18.22
N TYR A 17 16.18 -24.93 17.96
CA TYR A 17 17.52 -24.40 17.77
C TYR A 17 17.66 -23.61 16.46
N ASP A 18 18.09 -22.38 16.58
CA ASP A 18 18.30 -21.42 15.48
C ASP A 18 19.71 -20.78 15.52
N GLY A 19 20.63 -21.42 16.19
CA GLY A 19 22.03 -20.96 16.31
C GLY A 19 22.92 -21.42 15.15
N ALA A 20 24.17 -20.97 15.15
CA ALA A 20 25.16 -21.23 14.11
C ALA A 20 25.96 -22.55 14.31
N ASN A 21 25.57 -23.45 15.23
CA ASN A 21 26.26 -24.70 15.44
C ASN A 21 25.86 -25.72 14.35
N ASN A 22 26.75 -25.96 13.42
CA ASN A 22 26.52 -26.84 12.27
C ASN A 22 26.08 -28.26 12.65
N GLN A 23 26.54 -28.80 13.76
CA GLN A 23 26.21 -30.14 14.22
C GLN A 23 24.76 -30.23 14.74
N LEU A 24 24.30 -29.21 15.43
CA LEU A 24 22.90 -29.12 15.87
C LEU A 24 21.97 -28.88 14.69
N ILE A 25 22.39 -28.11 13.70
CA ILE A 25 21.65 -27.89 12.45
C ILE A 25 21.52 -29.22 11.68
N GLU A 26 22.59 -29.98 11.56
CA GLU A 26 22.55 -31.26 10.86
C GLU A 26 21.60 -32.26 11.54
N TRP A 27 21.62 -32.35 12.85
CA TRP A 27 20.71 -33.24 13.60
C TRP A 27 19.27 -32.78 13.52
N LYS A 28 19.03 -31.47 13.55
CA LYS A 28 17.71 -30.89 13.33
C LYS A 28 17.18 -31.25 11.95
N THR A 29 18.00 -31.11 10.91
CA THR A 29 17.62 -31.44 9.52
C THR A 29 17.31 -32.94 9.37
N LYS A 30 18.13 -33.82 9.97
CA LYS A 30 17.88 -35.28 9.98
C LYS A 30 16.56 -35.59 10.69
N PHE A 31 16.25 -34.87 11.74
CA PHE A 31 15.03 -35.05 12.53
C PHE A 31 13.80 -34.60 11.76
N LEU A 32 13.87 -33.48 11.07
CA LEU A 32 12.77 -32.95 10.25
C LEU A 32 12.46 -33.84 9.04
N ASN A 33 13.51 -34.44 8.45
CA ASN A 33 13.38 -35.28 7.26
C ASN A 33 13.03 -36.73 7.56
N ASN A 34 13.16 -37.18 8.81
CA ASN A 34 12.90 -38.58 9.21
C ASN A 34 12.19 -38.62 10.57
N LYS A 35 10.89 -38.86 10.57
CA LYS A 35 10.05 -38.96 11.79
C LYS A 35 10.51 -40.05 12.77
N ASN A 36 11.25 -41.03 12.30
CA ASN A 36 11.81 -42.13 13.13
C ASN A 36 13.24 -41.86 13.62
N PHE A 37 13.83 -40.71 13.27
CA PHE A 37 15.15 -40.34 13.75
C PHE A 37 15.13 -40.15 15.27
N LYS A 38 15.99 -40.85 15.98
CA LYS A 38 16.15 -40.71 17.43
C LYS A 38 17.59 -40.27 17.73
N LEU A 39 17.72 -39.30 18.63
CA LEU A 39 19.03 -38.96 19.16
C LEU A 39 19.58 -40.10 19.98
N THR A 40 20.87 -40.39 19.80
CA THR A 40 21.60 -41.27 20.72
C THR A 40 21.84 -40.55 22.06
N ARG A 41 22.06 -41.30 23.15
CA ARG A 41 22.31 -40.70 24.47
C ARG A 41 23.43 -39.65 24.44
N PRO A 42 24.61 -39.89 23.83
CA PRO A 42 25.64 -38.86 23.75
C PRO A 42 25.22 -37.61 22.96
N GLN A 43 24.40 -37.77 21.93
CA GLN A 43 23.86 -36.62 21.17
C GLN A 43 22.87 -35.80 21.98
N ALA A 44 22.00 -36.47 22.75
CA ALA A 44 21.09 -35.81 23.65
C ALA A 44 21.85 -35.05 24.76
N ASP A 45 22.85 -35.66 25.36
CA ASP A 45 23.69 -35.04 26.39
C ASP A 45 24.45 -33.82 25.83
N TYR A 46 24.92 -33.87 24.57
CA TYR A 46 25.57 -32.76 23.90
C TYR A 46 24.58 -31.58 23.70
N VAL A 47 23.36 -31.86 23.24
CA VAL A 47 22.30 -30.84 23.06
C VAL A 47 21.95 -30.19 24.40
N LEU A 48 21.76 -30.98 25.44
CA LEU A 48 21.46 -30.51 26.80
C LEU A 48 22.61 -29.66 27.37
N LYS A 49 23.86 -30.12 27.20
CA LYS A 49 25.03 -29.36 27.63
C LYS A 49 25.17 -28.04 26.90
N TYR A 50 24.94 -28.03 25.59
CA TYR A 50 24.97 -26.80 24.79
C TYR A 50 23.87 -25.82 25.24
N HIS A 51 22.66 -26.31 25.52
CA HIS A 51 21.55 -25.52 26.04
C HIS A 51 21.87 -24.96 27.45
N GLN A 52 22.57 -25.73 28.30
CA GLN A 52 22.94 -25.27 29.64
C GLN A 52 23.94 -24.12 29.64
N THR A 53 24.72 -23.96 28.58
CA THR A 53 25.65 -22.84 28.39
C THR A 53 25.03 -21.60 27.76
N THR A 54 23.75 -21.67 27.31
CA THR A 54 22.99 -20.53 26.75
C THR A 54 22.42 -19.64 27.87
N PRO A 55 22.27 -18.33 27.65
CA PRO A 55 21.83 -17.42 28.71
C PRO A 55 20.49 -17.81 29.37
N LYS A 56 20.39 -17.65 30.67
CA LYS A 56 19.19 -17.98 31.51
C LYS A 56 17.85 -17.49 30.98
N VAL A 57 17.83 -16.43 30.17
CA VAL A 57 16.61 -15.85 29.60
C VAL A 57 15.96 -16.80 28.58
N ALA A 58 16.73 -17.50 27.77
CA ALA A 58 16.19 -18.46 26.79
C ALA A 58 15.56 -19.68 27.50
N ARG A 59 16.12 -20.11 28.63
CA ARG A 59 15.60 -21.23 29.46
C ARG A 59 14.21 -20.96 29.96
N LYS A 60 13.96 -19.78 30.54
CA LYS A 60 12.67 -19.43 31.14
C LYS A 60 11.52 -19.48 30.12
N TYR A 61 11.78 -19.15 28.87
CA TYR A 61 10.75 -19.19 27.82
C TYR A 61 10.49 -20.60 27.30
N ILE A 62 11.52 -21.44 27.22
CA ILE A 62 11.37 -22.85 26.83
C ILE A 62 10.56 -23.61 27.87
N ASP A 63 10.83 -23.41 29.15
CA ASP A 63 10.10 -24.01 30.26
C ASP A 63 8.62 -23.56 30.29
N ILE A 64 8.37 -22.28 30.04
CA ILE A 64 7.00 -21.75 29.94
C ILE A 64 6.25 -22.41 28.78
N VAL A 65 6.84 -22.48 27.61
CA VAL A 65 6.21 -23.05 26.42
C VAL A 65 5.98 -24.55 26.58
N ALA A 66 6.94 -25.29 27.12
CA ALA A 66 6.78 -26.70 27.41
C ALA A 66 5.63 -26.95 28.41
N SER A 67 5.58 -26.20 29.50
CA SER A 67 4.52 -26.31 30.51
C SER A 67 3.12 -25.99 29.97
N PHE A 68 3.02 -25.07 29.01
CA PHE A 68 1.74 -24.77 28.34
C PHE A 68 1.35 -25.88 27.35
N GLY A 69 2.30 -26.44 26.61
CA GLY A 69 2.05 -27.57 25.70
C GLY A 69 1.53 -28.80 26.45
N GLU A 70 2.12 -29.14 27.58
CA GLU A 70 1.68 -30.24 28.43
C GLU A 70 0.30 -30.00 29.04
N LYS A 71 0.02 -28.82 29.59
CA LYS A 71 -1.31 -28.47 30.14
C LYS A 71 -2.42 -28.50 29.10
N ILE A 72 -2.12 -28.10 27.88
CA ILE A 72 -3.07 -28.11 26.76
C ILE A 72 -3.41 -29.55 26.36
N GLN A 73 -2.47 -30.48 26.41
CA GLN A 73 -2.72 -31.90 26.14
C GLN A 73 -3.49 -32.57 27.26
N GLU A 74 -3.24 -32.22 28.52
CA GLU A 74 -3.94 -32.78 29.67
C GLU A 74 -5.40 -32.31 29.80
N GLU A 75 -5.69 -31.06 29.47
CA GLU A 75 -7.01 -30.49 29.70
C GLU A 75 -8.05 -30.79 28.61
N LYS A 76 -7.70 -31.41 27.46
CA LYS A 76 -8.60 -31.62 26.30
C LYS A 76 -9.38 -30.36 25.88
N LEU A 77 -8.82 -29.19 26.09
CA LEU A 77 -9.52 -27.90 26.08
C LEU A 77 -9.46 -27.14 24.74
N LEU A 78 -8.89 -27.74 23.71
CA LEU A 78 -8.77 -27.07 22.42
C LEU A 78 -9.86 -27.57 21.46
N PRO A 79 -10.73 -26.68 20.95
CA PRO A 79 -11.68 -27.06 19.93
C PRO A 79 -10.96 -27.48 18.64
N LYS A 80 -11.52 -28.46 17.94
CA LYS A 80 -11.03 -28.88 16.60
C LYS A 80 -11.93 -28.22 15.54
N PRO A 81 -11.34 -27.66 14.47
CA PRO A 81 -9.96 -27.28 14.27
C PRO A 81 -9.63 -26.04 15.08
N ILE A 82 -8.40 -25.94 15.55
CA ILE A 82 -8.00 -24.73 16.25
C ILE A 82 -7.90 -23.63 15.21
N GLU A 83 -8.77 -22.66 15.38
CA GLU A 83 -8.71 -21.45 14.60
C GLU A 83 -7.38 -20.72 14.84
N LYS A 84 -6.87 -20.07 13.82
CA LYS A 84 -5.67 -19.25 13.88
C LYS A 84 -5.87 -18.10 14.88
N ILE A 85 -5.46 -18.30 16.11
CA ILE A 85 -5.54 -17.32 17.18
C ILE A 85 -4.12 -16.75 17.41
N TRP A 86 -3.96 -15.44 17.50
CA TRP A 86 -2.68 -14.76 17.60
C TRP A 86 -2.45 -14.18 19.01
N CYS A 87 -1.32 -14.47 19.65
CA CYS A 87 -1.02 -13.98 20.99
C CYS A 87 -0.33 -12.63 20.97
N GLU A 88 -1.09 -11.57 21.06
CA GLU A 88 -0.55 -10.22 21.00
C GLU A 88 0.13 -9.79 22.29
N LYS A 89 -0.34 -10.23 23.43
CA LYS A 89 0.27 -9.89 24.72
C LYS A 89 1.69 -10.44 24.86
N LEU A 90 1.93 -11.67 24.37
CA LEU A 90 3.28 -12.24 24.33
C LEU A 90 4.18 -11.61 23.29
N LEU A 91 3.61 -11.14 22.17
CA LEU A 91 4.34 -10.44 21.13
C LEU A 91 4.90 -9.09 21.62
N CYS A 92 4.22 -8.43 22.54
CA CYS A 92 4.66 -7.16 23.12
C CYS A 92 5.78 -7.32 24.14
N GLU A 93 5.84 -8.47 24.83
CA GLU A 93 6.79 -8.70 25.90
C GLU A 93 8.15 -9.21 25.43
N SER A 94 8.22 -9.96 24.33
CA SER A 94 9.49 -10.49 23.80
C SER A 94 9.43 -10.99 22.36
N ASP A 95 10.23 -10.35 21.50
CA ASP A 95 10.46 -10.80 20.12
C ASP A 95 10.95 -12.25 20.02
N LYS A 96 11.74 -12.69 21.02
CA LYS A 96 12.28 -14.04 21.06
C LYS A 96 11.24 -15.08 21.46
N ALA A 97 10.38 -14.76 22.41
CA ALA A 97 9.32 -15.65 22.83
C ALA A 97 8.35 -15.94 21.68
N PHE A 98 7.99 -14.93 20.91
CA PHE A 98 7.13 -15.11 19.75
C PHE A 98 7.79 -15.99 18.66
N HIS A 99 9.06 -15.78 18.40
CA HIS A 99 9.77 -16.57 17.39
C HIS A 99 9.83 -18.05 17.77
N ILE A 100 10.05 -18.35 19.05
CA ILE A 100 9.99 -19.70 19.60
C ILE A 100 8.57 -20.26 19.47
N TRP A 101 7.57 -19.50 19.80
CA TRP A 101 6.16 -19.87 19.70
C TRP A 101 5.73 -20.22 18.27
N GLY A 102 6.04 -19.36 17.31
CA GLY A 102 5.72 -19.61 15.91
C GLY A 102 6.34 -20.89 15.38
N LYS A 103 7.53 -21.28 15.87
CA LYS A 103 8.20 -22.53 15.47
C LYS A 103 7.69 -23.79 16.17
N ILE A 104 7.26 -23.68 17.40
CA ILE A 104 6.79 -24.82 18.21
C ILE A 104 5.34 -25.18 17.89
N PHE A 105 4.54 -24.18 17.60
CA PHE A 105 3.09 -24.34 17.46
C PHE A 105 2.56 -24.14 16.04
N ASP A 106 3.46 -23.92 15.06
CA ASP A 106 3.11 -23.91 13.65
C ASP A 106 2.94 -25.35 13.17
N THR A 107 1.69 -25.75 12.91
CA THR A 107 1.43 -27.08 12.36
C THR A 107 1.44 -27.00 10.84
N GLU A 108 2.19 -27.88 10.18
CA GLU A 108 2.36 -27.98 8.73
C GLU A 108 1.02 -27.98 7.93
N GLN A 109 -0.10 -28.23 8.57
CA GLN A 109 -1.41 -28.35 7.94
C GLN A 109 -2.26 -27.10 7.99
N ASN A 110 -1.98 -26.13 8.87
CA ASN A 110 -2.89 -25.01 9.11
C ASN A 110 -2.26 -23.62 9.20
N HIS A 111 -0.98 -23.44 8.93
CA HIS A 111 -0.28 -22.13 8.95
C HIS A 111 -0.75 -21.17 10.08
N GLY A 112 -1.08 -21.71 11.23
CA GLY A 112 -1.63 -20.96 12.36
C GLY A 112 -0.72 -21.05 13.58
N ILE A 113 -0.79 -20.07 14.45
CA ILE A 113 -0.13 -20.07 15.74
C ILE A 113 -1.15 -20.44 16.81
N TRP A 114 -0.80 -21.38 17.69
CA TRP A 114 -1.58 -21.74 18.83
C TRP A 114 -1.36 -20.76 19.96
N LEU A 115 -2.42 -20.35 20.62
CA LEU A 115 -2.34 -19.42 21.72
C LEU A 115 -2.62 -20.09 23.05
N PRO A 116 -1.97 -19.66 24.13
CA PRO A 116 -2.37 -20.06 25.46
C PRO A 116 -3.76 -19.56 25.79
N LYS A 117 -4.41 -20.28 26.73
CA LYS A 117 -5.68 -19.88 27.31
C LYS A 117 -5.58 -18.44 27.87
N GLY A 118 -6.40 -17.54 27.34
CA GLY A 118 -6.43 -16.14 27.76
C GLY A 118 -5.71 -15.15 26.82
N ALA A 119 -5.05 -15.61 25.77
CA ALA A 119 -4.63 -14.72 24.70
C ALA A 119 -5.84 -14.30 23.88
N VAL A 120 -6.04 -13.00 23.74
CA VAL A 120 -7.21 -12.43 23.05
C VAL A 120 -6.76 -11.82 21.74
N LEU A 121 -7.35 -12.27 20.64
CA LEU A 121 -7.35 -11.48 19.41
C LEU A 121 -8.10 -10.20 19.70
N GLN A 122 -7.68 -9.13 19.06
CA GLN A 122 -8.48 -7.93 19.03
C GLN A 122 -9.78 -8.27 18.29
N PRO A 123 -10.93 -8.40 18.98
CA PRO A 123 -12.15 -8.87 18.34
C PRO A 123 -12.65 -7.82 17.35
N GLU A 124 -13.27 -8.29 16.27
CA GLU A 124 -14.00 -7.38 15.41
C GLU A 124 -15.14 -6.71 16.20
N LYS A 125 -15.11 -5.39 16.25
CA LYS A 125 -16.20 -4.63 16.84
C LYS A 125 -17.41 -4.66 15.91
N LYS A 126 -18.58 -4.91 16.46
CA LYS A 126 -19.88 -4.88 15.77
C LYS A 126 -20.66 -3.66 16.18
N LEU A 127 -21.38 -3.08 15.24
CA LEU A 127 -22.32 -2.01 15.54
C LEU A 127 -23.59 -2.61 16.15
N ASN A 128 -24.01 -2.12 17.33
CA ASN A 128 -25.19 -2.62 18.05
C ASN A 128 -26.48 -1.82 17.74
N ARG A 129 -26.52 -1.13 16.60
CA ARG A 129 -27.71 -0.39 16.15
C ARG A 129 -27.95 -0.59 14.66
N VAL A 130 -29.20 -0.50 14.26
CA VAL A 130 -29.59 -0.46 12.84
C VAL A 130 -29.50 1.00 12.37
N ILE A 131 -28.97 1.19 11.17
CA ILE A 131 -28.85 2.50 10.53
C ILE A 131 -30.06 2.70 9.64
N ASP A 132 -30.75 3.82 9.80
CA ASP A 132 -31.82 4.22 8.89
C ASP A 132 -31.23 5.00 7.70
N TYR A 133 -31.20 4.35 6.56
CA TYR A 133 -30.71 4.96 5.31
C TYR A 133 -31.78 5.75 4.54
N SER A 134 -33.05 5.76 4.97
CA SER A 134 -34.16 6.48 4.28
C SER A 134 -33.91 7.99 4.18
N LYS A 135 -33.20 8.56 5.16
CA LYS A 135 -32.81 9.99 5.16
C LYS A 135 -31.82 10.36 4.05
N TYR A 136 -31.19 9.39 3.40
CA TYR A 136 -30.30 9.58 2.26
C TYR A 136 -31.02 9.31 0.93
N SER A 137 -32.32 9.61 0.84
CA SER A 137 -33.17 9.32 -0.33
C SER A 137 -32.65 9.94 -1.63
N ASN A 138 -32.01 11.11 -1.57
CA ASN A 138 -31.41 11.77 -2.74
C ASN A 138 -30.17 11.02 -3.27
N ARG A 139 -29.47 10.27 -2.42
CA ARG A 139 -28.32 9.44 -2.78
C ARG A 139 -28.20 8.29 -1.80
N PRO A 140 -28.99 7.24 -1.98
CA PRO A 140 -28.96 6.09 -1.09
C PRO A 140 -27.60 5.40 -1.15
N PRO A 141 -27.18 4.71 -0.08
CA PRO A 141 -25.95 3.95 -0.10
C PRO A 141 -26.03 2.83 -1.13
N LEU A 142 -24.91 2.61 -1.79
CA LEU A 142 -24.76 1.49 -2.69
C LEU A 142 -24.77 0.16 -1.91
N PRO A 143 -25.09 -0.97 -2.56
CA PRO A 143 -25.26 -2.25 -1.88
C PRO A 143 -24.09 -2.66 -0.97
N TRP A 144 -22.88 -2.25 -1.28
CA TRP A 144 -21.66 -2.57 -0.52
C TRP A 144 -21.28 -1.52 0.53
N GLN A 145 -21.81 -0.29 0.49
CA GLN A 145 -21.47 0.77 1.44
C GLN A 145 -21.95 0.52 2.88
N PRO A 146 -23.13 -0.09 3.13
CA PRO A 146 -23.60 -0.35 4.49
C PRO A 146 -22.55 -1.02 5.37
N LEU A 147 -21.88 -2.07 4.89
CA LEU A 147 -20.83 -2.75 5.66
C LEU A 147 -19.65 -1.81 5.99
N ALA A 148 -19.21 -0.96 5.05
CA ALA A 148 -18.16 0.01 5.31
C ALA A 148 -18.58 1.04 6.37
N ILE A 149 -19.81 1.54 6.28
CA ILE A 149 -20.38 2.49 7.24
C ILE A 149 -20.45 1.85 8.65
N GLU A 150 -20.95 0.63 8.74
CA GLU A 150 -21.01 -0.12 10.01
C GLU A 150 -19.65 -0.30 10.64
N LYS A 151 -18.63 -0.70 9.86
CA LYS A 151 -17.25 -0.87 10.35
C LYS A 151 -16.64 0.44 10.83
N LEU A 152 -16.86 1.55 10.13
CA LEU A 152 -16.40 2.88 10.54
C LEU A 152 -17.09 3.31 11.86
N LEU A 153 -18.39 3.10 11.99
CA LEU A 153 -19.16 3.45 13.20
C LEU A 153 -18.82 2.58 14.41
N ALA A 154 -18.50 1.31 14.17
CA ALA A 154 -18.12 0.37 15.22
C ALA A 154 -16.73 0.65 15.81
N ASN A 155 -15.87 1.37 15.07
CA ASN A 155 -14.47 1.58 15.44
C ASN A 155 -14.12 3.06 15.52
N ASP A 156 -13.49 3.47 16.61
CA ASP A 156 -12.98 4.83 16.75
C ASP A 156 -11.81 5.08 15.76
N LYS A 157 -10.98 4.06 15.54
CA LYS A 157 -9.86 4.11 14.61
C LYS A 157 -9.94 2.93 13.65
N PHE A 158 -9.94 3.21 12.33
CA PHE A 158 -10.18 2.17 11.33
C PHE A 158 -9.55 2.53 9.98
N ILE A 159 -9.17 1.50 9.20
CA ILE A 159 -8.69 1.64 7.83
C ILE A 159 -9.77 1.12 6.87
N LEU A 160 -10.34 2.01 6.08
CA LEU A 160 -11.20 1.62 4.96
C LEU A 160 -10.34 1.51 3.70
N ALA A 161 -9.94 0.29 3.41
CA ALA A 161 -8.99 -0.05 2.35
C ALA A 161 -9.67 -0.62 1.08
N ASP A 162 -10.95 -0.38 0.90
CA ASP A 162 -11.69 -0.77 -0.30
C ASP A 162 -10.97 -0.28 -1.56
N GLU A 163 -10.99 -1.08 -2.62
CA GLU A 163 -10.38 -0.73 -3.90
C GLU A 163 -10.86 0.64 -4.39
N MET A 164 -10.08 1.29 -5.23
CA MET A 164 -10.44 2.59 -5.79
C MET A 164 -11.77 2.52 -6.55
N GLY A 165 -12.59 3.56 -6.44
CA GLY A 165 -13.90 3.60 -7.09
C GLY A 165 -15.05 2.97 -6.29
N LEU A 166 -14.80 2.33 -5.15
CA LEU A 166 -15.83 1.76 -4.27
C LEU A 166 -16.48 2.77 -3.31
N ALA A 167 -16.46 4.05 -3.67
CA ALA A 167 -17.15 5.14 -2.98
C ALA A 167 -16.80 5.31 -1.48
N LYS A 168 -15.54 5.11 -1.10
CA LYS A 168 -15.04 5.32 0.28
C LYS A 168 -15.40 6.68 0.84
N THR A 169 -15.30 7.74 0.03
CA THR A 169 -15.65 9.12 0.40
C THR A 169 -17.09 9.21 0.88
N GLY A 170 -18.06 8.72 0.09
CA GLY A 170 -19.47 8.71 0.46
C GLY A 170 -19.76 7.88 1.71
N SER A 171 -19.13 6.70 1.83
CA SER A 171 -19.27 5.85 3.04
C SER A 171 -18.78 6.58 4.30
N SER A 172 -17.64 7.27 4.23
CA SER A 172 -17.08 7.99 5.37
C SER A 172 -17.90 9.24 5.75
N ILE A 173 -18.46 9.94 4.76
CA ILE A 173 -19.37 11.08 5.03
C ILE A 173 -20.65 10.59 5.71
N MET A 174 -21.32 9.57 5.16
CA MET A 174 -22.52 9.01 5.78
C MET A 174 -22.23 8.51 7.21
N ALA A 175 -21.13 7.81 7.41
CA ALA A 175 -20.71 7.37 8.74
C ALA A 175 -20.45 8.55 9.70
N ALA A 176 -19.81 9.63 9.26
CA ALA A 176 -19.58 10.81 10.07
C ALA A 176 -20.90 11.51 10.48
N LEU A 177 -21.86 11.57 9.57
CA LEU A 177 -23.20 12.11 9.85
C LEU A 177 -23.97 11.22 10.83
N GLU A 178 -23.90 9.88 10.66
CA GLU A 178 -24.49 8.91 11.59
C GLU A 178 -23.87 8.95 12.99
N LEU A 179 -22.57 9.27 13.07
CA LEU A 179 -21.85 9.41 14.33
C LEU A 179 -22.29 10.67 15.08
N GLY A 180 -22.82 11.68 14.38
CA GLY A 180 -23.28 12.94 14.97
C GLY A 180 -22.16 13.87 15.42
N VAL A 181 -20.92 13.67 14.97
CA VAL A 181 -19.77 14.52 15.30
C VAL A 181 -19.95 15.93 14.77
N LYS A 182 -19.52 16.92 15.54
CA LYS A 182 -19.66 18.33 15.22
C LYS A 182 -18.51 18.85 14.35
N LYS A 183 -17.27 18.50 14.69
CA LYS A 183 -16.07 18.97 13.96
C LYS A 183 -15.29 17.82 13.37
N VAL A 184 -15.12 17.86 12.05
CA VAL A 184 -14.44 16.83 11.26
C VAL A 184 -13.27 17.46 10.51
N LEU A 185 -12.07 16.93 10.71
CA LEU A 185 -10.87 17.25 9.92
C LEU A 185 -10.74 16.25 8.76
N ILE A 186 -10.67 16.74 7.54
CA ILE A 186 -10.43 15.93 6.34
C ILE A 186 -9.08 16.31 5.76
N VAL A 187 -8.12 15.37 5.82
CA VAL A 187 -6.80 15.52 5.21
C VAL A 187 -6.79 14.75 3.90
N CYS A 188 -6.56 15.41 2.79
CA CYS A 188 -6.62 14.79 1.48
C CYS A 188 -5.60 15.40 0.49
N PRO A 189 -5.36 14.78 -0.68
CA PRO A 189 -4.58 15.42 -1.76
C PRO A 189 -5.24 16.72 -2.22
N ALA A 190 -4.41 17.70 -2.66
CA ALA A 190 -4.90 19.02 -3.08
C ALA A 190 -5.95 18.96 -4.19
N SER A 191 -5.80 18.03 -5.14
CA SER A 191 -6.68 17.84 -6.29
C SER A 191 -8.10 17.40 -5.93
N VAL A 192 -8.31 16.81 -4.76
CA VAL A 192 -9.63 16.25 -4.38
C VAL A 192 -10.41 17.13 -3.39
N LYS A 193 -9.85 18.25 -2.91
CA LYS A 193 -10.52 19.14 -1.94
C LYS A 193 -11.90 19.60 -2.43
N ILE A 194 -11.99 20.02 -3.69
CA ILE A 194 -13.26 20.48 -4.29
C ILE A 194 -14.25 19.32 -4.37
N ASN A 195 -13.77 18.13 -4.75
CA ASN A 195 -14.62 16.93 -4.81
C ASN A 195 -15.17 16.56 -3.42
N TRP A 196 -14.33 16.60 -2.37
CA TRP A 196 -14.78 16.38 -1.00
C TRP A 196 -15.89 17.36 -0.60
N LYS A 197 -15.73 18.67 -0.91
CA LYS A 197 -16.77 19.67 -0.64
C LYS A 197 -18.06 19.37 -1.39
N LYS A 198 -17.98 19.01 -2.69
CA LYS A 198 -19.15 18.63 -3.49
C LYS A 198 -19.83 17.39 -2.90
N GLU A 199 -19.07 16.35 -2.55
CA GLU A 199 -19.61 15.12 -1.95
C GLU A 199 -20.31 15.39 -0.61
N ILE A 200 -19.72 16.19 0.28
CA ILE A 200 -20.36 16.55 1.55
C ILE A 200 -21.70 17.24 1.31
N ARG A 201 -21.75 18.16 0.36
CA ARG A 201 -22.98 18.91 0.01
C ARG A 201 -24.12 18.04 -0.52
N PHE A 202 -23.83 16.84 -1.05
CA PHE A 202 -24.88 15.89 -1.42
C PHE A 202 -25.62 15.32 -0.20
N TYR A 203 -24.96 15.23 0.94
CA TYR A 203 -25.50 14.57 2.13
C TYR A 203 -25.94 15.55 3.22
N THR A 204 -25.42 16.79 3.22
CA THR A 204 -25.70 17.76 4.30
C THR A 204 -25.40 19.19 3.89
N ASP A 205 -26.16 20.13 4.49
CA ASP A 205 -25.94 21.58 4.36
C ASP A 205 -24.99 22.15 5.43
N ARG A 206 -24.42 21.31 6.27
CA ARG A 206 -23.49 21.73 7.32
C ARG A 206 -22.31 22.52 6.74
N PRO A 207 -21.79 23.54 7.46
CA PRO A 207 -20.72 24.42 6.97
C PRO A 207 -19.43 23.66 6.64
N VAL A 208 -18.86 23.91 5.44
CA VAL A 208 -17.64 23.27 4.94
C VAL A 208 -16.60 24.32 4.56
N LEU A 209 -15.42 24.26 5.17
CA LEU A 209 -14.26 25.07 4.83
C LEU A 209 -13.27 24.26 3.97
N ILE A 210 -12.92 24.78 2.80
CA ILE A 210 -11.68 24.37 2.12
C ILE A 210 -10.57 25.30 2.63
N VAL A 211 -9.61 24.72 3.33
CA VAL A 211 -8.47 25.47 3.86
C VAL A 211 -7.51 25.79 2.72
N GLU A 212 -7.30 27.10 2.50
CA GLU A 212 -6.42 27.64 1.45
C GLU A 212 -5.62 28.83 1.98
N GLY A 213 -4.33 28.86 1.64
CA GLY A 213 -3.44 29.94 2.10
C GLY A 213 -3.35 30.00 3.62
N ARG A 214 -3.66 31.16 4.23
CA ARG A 214 -3.70 31.37 5.68
C ARG A 214 -5.11 31.59 6.23
N LYS A 215 -6.14 31.27 5.45
CA LYS A 215 -7.54 31.46 5.86
C LYS A 215 -7.98 30.30 6.76
N TRP A 216 -8.24 30.60 8.01
CA TRP A 216 -8.81 29.70 9.00
C TRP A 216 -10.05 30.34 9.61
N GLY A 217 -11.06 29.55 9.96
CA GLY A 217 -12.27 30.00 10.61
C GLY A 217 -12.84 28.90 11.50
N SER A 218 -13.33 29.27 12.68
CA SER A 218 -13.81 28.32 13.70
C SER A 218 -15.29 27.95 13.59
N THR A 219 -16.04 28.54 12.64
CA THR A 219 -17.49 28.37 12.50
C THR A 219 -17.90 27.22 11.57
N TYR A 220 -16.96 26.40 11.14
CA TYR A 220 -17.19 25.31 10.23
C TYR A 220 -17.28 23.97 10.95
N ASP A 221 -17.99 23.02 10.34
CA ASP A 221 -18.14 21.66 10.83
C ASP A 221 -17.16 20.71 10.12
N PHE A 222 -16.95 20.92 8.81
CA PHE A 222 -16.00 20.15 8.02
C PHE A 222 -14.86 21.04 7.55
N TYR A 223 -13.63 20.63 7.85
CA TYR A 223 -12.39 21.29 7.45
C TYR A 223 -11.64 20.40 6.47
N ILE A 224 -11.46 20.85 5.25
CA ILE A 224 -10.76 20.10 4.19
C ILE A 224 -9.41 20.75 3.95
N ILE A 225 -8.32 20.04 4.29
CA ILE A 225 -6.95 20.52 4.16
C ILE A 225 -6.11 19.53 3.34
N ASN A 226 -5.16 20.03 2.56
CA ASN A 226 -4.24 19.14 1.87
C ASN A 226 -2.92 18.96 2.63
N TYR A 227 -2.26 17.83 2.37
CA TYR A 227 -1.04 17.41 3.01
C TYR A 227 0.08 18.46 3.02
N ASP A 228 0.25 19.20 1.92
CA ASP A 228 1.40 20.09 1.72
C ASP A 228 1.33 21.36 2.56
N ILE A 229 0.12 21.80 2.91
CA ILE A 229 -0.09 23.02 3.71
C ILE A 229 -0.28 22.75 5.19
N LEU A 230 -0.30 21.51 5.66
CA LEU A 230 -0.42 21.17 7.09
C LEU A 230 0.61 21.92 7.94
N LYS A 231 1.84 22.03 7.44
CA LYS A 231 2.93 22.76 8.11
C LYS A 231 2.65 24.24 8.36
N ASN A 232 1.68 24.84 7.68
CA ASN A 232 1.30 26.23 7.86
C ASN A 232 0.32 26.43 9.04
N TYR A 233 -0.24 25.35 9.58
CA TYR A 233 -1.29 25.36 10.60
C TYR A 233 -0.97 24.47 11.79
N HIS A 234 0.14 23.73 11.72
CA HIS A 234 0.60 22.85 12.78
C HIS A 234 2.12 22.70 12.76
N THR A 235 2.74 22.67 13.93
CA THR A 235 4.17 22.41 14.11
C THR A 235 4.40 21.34 15.17
N THR A 236 5.45 20.52 14.97
CA THR A 236 5.93 19.55 15.95
C THR A 236 6.90 20.21 16.95
N ASP A 237 7.32 21.44 16.72
CA ASP A 237 8.19 22.19 17.65
C ASP A 237 7.34 22.81 18.76
N LYS A 238 7.42 22.23 19.95
CA LYS A 238 6.72 22.71 21.16
C LYS A 238 7.18 24.06 21.66
N LYS A 239 8.35 24.56 21.20
CA LYS A 239 8.90 25.86 21.57
C LYS A 239 8.43 26.99 20.66
N GLU A 240 7.79 26.67 19.56
CA GLU A 240 7.31 27.68 18.63
C GLU A 240 6.01 28.30 19.14
N GLU A 241 6.07 29.61 19.46
CA GLU A 241 4.94 30.36 20.02
C GLU A 241 3.99 30.95 18.97
N ASN A 242 4.19 30.62 17.70
CA ASN A 242 3.36 31.15 16.64
C ASN A 242 1.94 30.55 16.72
N ASP A 243 0.97 31.38 17.07
CA ASP A 243 -0.45 30.99 17.21
C ASP A 243 -1.07 30.43 15.95
N ASP A 244 -0.64 30.87 14.77
CA ASP A 244 -1.13 30.38 13.48
C ASP A 244 -0.73 28.89 13.26
N LEU A 245 0.42 28.48 13.80
CA LEU A 245 0.89 27.09 13.70
C LEU A 245 0.22 26.13 14.69
N LYS A 246 -0.70 26.62 15.51
CA LYS A 246 -1.46 25.81 16.48
C LYS A 246 -2.96 25.78 16.17
N LEU A 247 -3.39 26.29 15.02
CA LEU A 247 -4.80 26.41 14.68
C LEU A 247 -5.51 25.06 14.63
N ILE A 248 -4.87 24.02 14.09
CA ILE A 248 -5.47 22.67 14.04
C ILE A 248 -5.68 22.11 15.45
N THR A 249 -4.72 22.27 16.36
CA THR A 249 -4.84 21.75 17.72
C THR A 249 -5.80 22.54 18.59
N LYS A 250 -6.04 23.82 18.27
CA LYS A 250 -7.04 24.67 18.97
C LYS A 250 -8.50 24.31 18.62
N GLU A 251 -8.69 23.66 17.48
CA GLU A 251 -10.02 23.25 17.03
C GLU A 251 -10.37 21.87 17.55
N ASN A 252 -11.05 21.65 18.52
CA ASN A 252 -11.41 20.34 19.11
C ASN A 252 -12.10 19.41 18.10
N PHE A 253 -11.32 18.85 17.16
CA PHE A 253 -11.83 17.89 16.20
C PHE A 253 -12.22 16.56 16.88
N GLU A 254 -13.40 16.08 16.58
CA GLU A 254 -13.94 14.83 17.12
C GLU A 254 -13.60 13.64 16.22
N LEU A 255 -13.40 13.91 14.93
CA LEU A 255 -13.07 12.91 13.90
C LEU A 255 -12.04 13.47 12.92
N ALA A 256 -11.04 12.66 12.57
CA ALA A 256 -10.19 12.89 11.42
C ALA A 256 -10.43 11.82 10.35
N ILE A 257 -10.61 12.27 9.11
CA ILE A 257 -10.66 11.42 7.93
C ILE A 257 -9.43 11.73 7.09
N VAL A 258 -8.58 10.73 6.88
CA VAL A 258 -7.32 10.88 6.14
C VAL A 258 -7.47 10.13 4.82
N ASP A 259 -7.71 10.86 3.75
CA ASP A 259 -7.89 10.30 2.41
C ASP A 259 -6.55 10.09 1.71
N GLU A 260 -6.45 9.03 0.94
CA GLU A 260 -5.19 8.52 0.37
C GLU A 260 -4.11 8.37 1.46
N ALA A 261 -4.48 7.71 2.55
CA ALA A 261 -3.66 7.60 3.76
C ALA A 261 -2.25 7.01 3.52
N HIS A 262 -2.03 6.33 2.39
CA HIS A 262 -0.70 5.86 1.98
C HIS A 262 0.33 7.01 1.85
N TYR A 263 -0.09 8.28 1.69
CA TYR A 263 0.81 9.44 1.77
C TYR A 263 1.46 9.61 3.16
N ALA A 264 0.87 9.03 4.21
CA ALA A 264 1.40 8.99 5.57
C ALA A 264 2.14 7.67 5.91
N SER A 265 2.49 6.85 4.94
CA SER A 265 3.12 5.54 5.14
C SER A 265 4.60 5.60 5.56
N ASN A 266 5.36 6.60 5.08
CA ASN A 266 6.77 6.76 5.42
C ASN A 266 6.94 7.51 6.74
N ALA A 267 7.21 6.78 7.82
CA ALA A 267 7.35 7.33 9.18
C ALA A 267 8.48 8.39 9.34
N THR A 268 9.47 8.41 8.45
CA THR A 268 10.58 9.39 8.53
C THR A 268 10.27 10.71 7.83
N ALA A 269 9.28 10.74 6.94
CA ALA A 269 8.90 11.93 6.20
C ALA A 269 8.29 13.00 7.14
N ASN A 270 8.65 14.27 6.94
CA ASN A 270 8.13 15.38 7.76
C ASN A 270 6.59 15.45 7.68
N ARG A 271 6.00 15.21 6.52
CA ARG A 271 4.56 15.11 6.34
C ARG A 271 3.91 14.09 7.29
N THR A 272 4.49 12.91 7.39
CA THR A 272 4.00 11.83 8.25
C THR A 272 4.12 12.19 9.73
N LYS A 273 5.22 12.82 10.13
CA LYS A 273 5.39 13.29 11.51
C LYS A 273 4.33 14.31 11.89
N LEU A 274 4.07 15.30 11.03
CA LEU A 274 3.00 16.28 11.24
C LEU A 274 1.62 15.63 11.37
N ILE A 275 1.30 14.68 10.49
CA ILE A 275 0.03 13.97 10.54
C ILE A 275 -0.09 13.17 11.84
N ASN A 276 0.94 12.43 12.23
CA ASN A 276 0.91 11.64 13.46
C ASN A 276 0.66 12.55 14.69
N ASP A 277 1.33 13.69 14.77
CA ASP A 277 1.18 14.63 15.88
C ASP A 277 -0.22 15.28 15.91
N ILE A 278 -0.76 15.65 14.75
CA ILE A 278 -2.14 16.15 14.64
C ILE A 278 -3.15 15.10 15.12
N LEU A 279 -3.00 13.87 14.65
CA LEU A 279 -3.95 12.78 14.92
C LEU A 279 -3.88 12.25 16.36
N GLU A 280 -2.76 12.45 17.06
CA GLU A 280 -2.60 12.02 18.46
C GLU A 280 -3.68 12.59 19.39
N ASN A 281 -4.15 13.81 19.09
CA ASN A 281 -5.15 14.52 19.89
C ASN A 281 -6.59 14.34 19.39
N ILE A 282 -6.83 13.57 18.33
CA ILE A 282 -8.17 13.37 17.77
C ILE A 282 -8.67 11.98 18.14
N PRO A 283 -9.80 11.85 18.83
CA PRO A 283 -10.25 10.57 19.39
C PRO A 283 -10.65 9.54 18.32
N LYS A 284 -11.12 10.00 17.15
CA LYS A 284 -11.57 9.11 16.08
C LYS A 284 -10.79 9.37 14.81
N ILE A 285 -10.24 8.30 14.21
CA ILE A 285 -9.36 8.38 13.03
C ILE A 285 -9.80 7.35 12.01
N TRP A 286 -10.23 7.81 10.84
CA TRP A 286 -10.53 6.94 9.71
C TRP A 286 -9.56 7.18 8.57
N LEU A 287 -8.83 6.14 8.22
CA LEU A 287 -7.85 6.17 7.13
C LEU A 287 -8.49 5.56 5.88
N LEU A 288 -8.58 6.33 4.81
CA LEU A 288 -9.11 5.87 3.52
C LEU A 288 -7.96 5.67 2.55
N THR A 289 -7.87 4.51 1.93
CA THR A 289 -6.85 4.26 0.90
C THR A 289 -7.26 3.07 0.03
N GLY A 290 -7.01 3.13 -1.27
CA GLY A 290 -7.14 1.97 -2.16
C GLY A 290 -5.92 1.04 -2.11
N THR A 291 -4.81 1.53 -1.56
CA THR A 291 -3.50 0.84 -1.54
C THR A 291 -2.87 0.95 -0.15
N PRO A 292 -3.35 0.19 0.86
CA PRO A 292 -2.85 0.28 2.23
C PRO A 292 -1.37 -0.10 2.35
N MET A 293 -0.90 -0.98 1.50
CA MET A 293 0.49 -1.39 1.39
C MET A 293 1.00 -1.10 -0.03
N THR A 294 1.75 0.00 -0.18
CA THR A 294 2.15 0.50 -1.51
C THR A 294 3.26 -0.32 -2.16
N ASN A 295 4.32 -0.64 -1.43
CA ASN A 295 5.50 -1.31 -2.00
C ASN A 295 6.12 -2.36 -1.07
N ARG A 296 6.03 -2.19 0.25
CA ARG A 296 6.70 -3.03 1.24
C ARG A 296 5.87 -3.08 2.52
N PRO A 297 5.94 -4.16 3.29
CA PRO A 297 5.23 -4.24 4.57
C PRO A 297 5.57 -3.10 5.52
N ILE A 298 6.80 -2.57 5.49
CA ILE A 298 7.22 -1.44 6.32
C ILE A 298 6.36 -0.18 6.09
N ASN A 299 5.86 0.02 4.86
CA ASN A 299 5.00 1.16 4.53
C ASN A 299 3.61 1.06 5.18
N TYR A 300 3.21 -0.14 5.56
CA TYR A 300 1.93 -0.36 6.24
C TYR A 300 2.02 -0.11 7.75
N TYR A 301 3.23 -0.21 8.34
CA TYR A 301 3.44 -0.08 9.78
C TYR A 301 2.85 1.21 10.37
N ASN A 302 3.09 2.36 9.74
CA ASN A 302 2.61 3.64 10.28
C ASN A 302 1.08 3.75 10.26
N LEU A 303 0.43 3.23 9.22
CA LEU A 303 -1.04 3.22 9.14
C LEU A 303 -1.64 2.33 10.23
N LEU A 304 -1.05 1.16 10.46
CA LEU A 304 -1.44 0.25 11.55
C LEU A 304 -1.24 0.88 12.93
N LYS A 305 -0.14 1.63 13.11
CA LYS A 305 0.11 2.37 14.34
C LYS A 305 -0.95 3.45 14.58
N LEU A 306 -1.36 4.19 13.56
CA LEU A 306 -2.38 5.24 13.66
C LEU A 306 -3.75 4.71 14.07
N VAL A 307 -4.06 3.46 13.75
CA VAL A 307 -5.32 2.82 14.15
C VAL A 307 -5.17 1.91 15.38
N ASP A 308 -4.10 2.08 16.14
CA ASP A 308 -3.81 1.34 17.37
C ASP A 308 -3.86 -0.19 17.15
N SER A 309 -3.42 -0.66 15.99
CA SER A 309 -3.34 -2.08 15.72
C SER A 309 -2.29 -2.73 16.62
N SER A 310 -2.67 -3.80 17.26
CA SER A 310 -1.79 -4.63 18.07
C SER A 310 -0.57 -5.17 17.30
N VAL A 311 -0.69 -5.28 15.98
CA VAL A 311 0.41 -5.66 15.09
C VAL A 311 1.53 -4.62 15.08
N ALA A 312 1.22 -3.34 15.32
CA ALA A 312 2.15 -2.22 15.25
C ALA A 312 2.63 -1.70 16.61
N LEU A 313 2.44 -2.44 17.70
CA LEU A 313 2.87 -2.04 19.04
C LEU A 313 4.39 -1.98 19.18
N ASN A 314 5.11 -2.88 18.51
CA ASN A 314 6.56 -2.94 18.56
C ASN A 314 7.16 -2.92 17.14
N TRP A 315 7.89 -1.85 16.81
CA TRP A 315 8.49 -1.67 15.49
C TRP A 315 9.52 -2.75 15.16
N GLN A 316 10.40 -3.11 16.12
CA GLN A 316 11.44 -4.11 15.87
C GLN A 316 10.84 -5.49 15.62
N HIS A 317 9.80 -5.83 16.37
CA HIS A 317 9.07 -7.06 16.18
C HIS A 317 8.41 -7.08 14.78
N TYR A 318 7.70 -6.02 14.43
CA TYR A 318 7.07 -5.88 13.12
C TYR A 318 8.07 -6.06 11.97
N VAL A 319 9.20 -5.36 12.06
CA VAL A 319 10.26 -5.40 11.04
C VAL A 319 10.85 -6.80 10.90
N LYS A 320 11.16 -7.49 11.99
CA LYS A 320 11.66 -8.87 11.94
C LYS A 320 10.63 -9.83 11.37
N ARG A 321 9.37 -9.71 11.81
CA ARG A 321 8.32 -10.67 11.50
C ARG A 321 7.80 -10.50 10.07
N TYR A 322 7.55 -9.27 9.64
CA TYR A 322 6.87 -9.00 8.36
C TYR A 322 7.78 -8.44 7.27
N CYS A 323 8.95 -7.90 7.63
CA CYS A 323 9.87 -7.31 6.66
C CYS A 323 11.14 -8.15 6.44
N LYS A 324 11.26 -9.37 6.99
CA LYS A 324 12.54 -10.12 7.07
C LYS A 324 13.69 -9.24 7.55
N GLY A 325 13.40 -8.29 8.47
CA GLY A 325 14.33 -7.23 8.83
C GLY A 325 15.51 -7.74 9.66
N PHE A 326 16.68 -7.23 9.35
CA PHE A 326 17.90 -7.49 10.09
C PHE A 326 18.72 -6.21 10.27
N ARG A 327 19.60 -6.22 11.26
CA ARG A 327 20.51 -5.09 11.50
C ARG A 327 21.74 -5.22 10.62
N MET A 328 22.11 -4.13 9.97
CA MET A 328 23.33 -4.01 9.17
C MET A 328 24.12 -2.77 9.61
N LYS A 329 25.43 -2.79 9.44
CA LYS A 329 26.29 -1.64 9.68
C LYS A 329 26.48 -0.89 8.36
N VAL A 330 26.10 0.38 8.33
CA VAL A 330 26.31 1.27 7.18
C VAL A 330 26.91 2.57 7.74
N ASN A 331 28.05 2.97 7.23
CA ASN A 331 28.76 4.20 7.67
C ASN A 331 29.03 4.21 9.19
N GLY A 332 29.45 3.09 9.75
CA GLY A 332 29.69 2.96 11.19
C GLY A 332 28.42 3.00 12.07
N ARG A 333 27.25 3.23 11.49
CA ARG A 333 25.94 3.24 12.17
C ARG A 333 25.21 1.93 11.94
N THR A 334 24.61 1.41 13.00
CA THR A 334 23.73 0.24 12.88
C THR A 334 22.36 0.69 12.43
N ILE A 335 21.95 0.27 11.23
CA ILE A 335 20.61 0.51 10.66
C ILE A 335 19.87 -0.81 10.48
N TRP A 336 18.56 -0.71 10.30
CA TRP A 336 17.73 -1.87 9.94
C TRP A 336 17.51 -1.93 8.43
N ASN A 337 17.80 -3.07 7.84
CA ASN A 337 17.28 -3.39 6.52
C ASN A 337 15.81 -3.83 6.68
N THR A 338 14.90 -3.17 5.97
CA THR A 338 13.46 -3.42 6.02
C THR A 338 12.87 -3.66 4.63
N SER A 339 13.72 -4.03 3.67
CA SER A 339 13.33 -4.15 2.26
C SER A 339 12.60 -5.46 1.93
N GLY A 340 12.73 -6.48 2.79
CA GLY A 340 12.11 -7.78 2.57
C GLY A 340 10.66 -7.86 3.05
N HIS A 341 10.10 -9.07 2.94
CA HIS A 341 8.75 -9.42 3.40
C HIS A 341 8.69 -10.85 3.91
N SER A 342 7.78 -11.13 4.81
CA SER A 342 7.46 -12.46 5.34
C SER A 342 6.12 -12.46 6.07
N ASN A 343 5.51 -13.63 6.23
CA ASN A 343 4.27 -13.82 6.98
C ASN A 343 3.12 -12.86 6.60
N LEU A 344 2.94 -12.60 5.30
CA LEU A 344 1.94 -11.65 4.82
C LEU A 344 0.50 -12.11 5.07
N ASP A 345 0.23 -13.42 5.00
CA ASP A 345 -1.07 -13.98 5.34
C ASP A 345 -1.42 -13.75 6.80
N GLU A 346 -0.45 -13.96 7.68
CA GLU A 346 -0.58 -13.62 9.09
C GLU A 346 -0.92 -12.15 9.28
N LEU A 347 -0.16 -11.26 8.61
CA LEU A 347 -0.38 -9.82 8.68
C LEU A 347 -1.81 -9.47 8.25
N ARG A 348 -2.29 -10.09 7.16
CA ARG A 348 -3.65 -9.91 6.65
C ARG A 348 -4.71 -10.33 7.67
N GLU A 349 -4.58 -11.54 8.23
CA GLU A 349 -5.53 -12.04 9.23
C GLU A 349 -5.59 -11.15 10.47
N ARG A 350 -4.41 -10.74 10.96
CA ARG A 350 -4.31 -9.90 12.15
C ARG A 350 -4.82 -8.47 11.97
N THR A 351 -4.89 -7.99 10.76
CA THR A 351 -5.38 -6.63 10.48
C THR A 351 -6.87 -6.57 10.13
N LYS A 352 -7.56 -7.69 9.95
CA LYS A 352 -9.00 -7.74 9.67
C LYS A 352 -9.87 -6.99 10.69
N SER A 353 -9.47 -6.98 11.96
CA SER A 353 -10.20 -6.28 13.02
C SER A 353 -10.14 -4.75 12.91
N VAL A 354 -9.11 -4.21 12.25
CA VAL A 354 -8.87 -2.77 12.12
C VAL A 354 -8.95 -2.27 10.68
N MET A 355 -9.22 -3.17 9.72
CA MET A 355 -9.26 -2.83 8.30
C MET A 355 -10.37 -3.60 7.57
N LEU A 356 -11.10 -2.91 6.70
CA LEU A 356 -11.95 -3.52 5.68
C LEU A 356 -11.31 -3.29 4.31
N ARG A 357 -11.09 -4.37 3.56
CA ARG A 357 -10.63 -4.33 2.18
C ARG A 357 -11.50 -5.24 1.31
N ARG A 358 -12.05 -4.68 0.25
CA ARG A 358 -12.81 -5.41 -0.78
C ARG A 358 -12.32 -5.01 -2.15
N LEU A 359 -12.34 -5.96 -3.07
CA LEU A 359 -12.00 -5.76 -4.47
C LEU A 359 -13.28 -5.49 -5.29
N LYS A 360 -13.15 -4.80 -6.41
CA LYS A 360 -14.27 -4.59 -7.34
C LYS A 360 -14.82 -5.89 -7.89
N SER A 361 -13.96 -6.88 -8.09
CA SER A 361 -14.35 -8.22 -8.54
C SER A 361 -15.26 -8.97 -7.56
N GLU A 362 -15.25 -8.59 -6.30
CA GLU A 362 -16.10 -9.16 -5.25
C GLU A 362 -17.48 -8.46 -5.16
N ILE A 363 -17.66 -7.38 -5.94
CA ILE A 363 -18.85 -6.52 -5.86
C ILE A 363 -19.61 -6.60 -7.18
N SER A 364 -20.83 -7.11 -7.12
CA SER A 364 -21.70 -7.19 -8.29
C SER A 364 -22.22 -5.83 -8.75
N GLY A 365 -22.40 -5.63 -10.06
CA GLY A 365 -23.09 -4.48 -10.64
C GLY A 365 -22.20 -3.41 -11.29
N LEU A 366 -20.88 -3.63 -11.39
CA LEU A 366 -20.03 -2.87 -12.30
C LEU A 366 -20.00 -3.54 -13.68
N PRO A 367 -19.93 -2.76 -14.78
CA PRO A 367 -19.74 -3.31 -16.12
C PRO A 367 -18.37 -3.98 -16.26
N GLU A 368 -18.11 -4.63 -17.37
CA GLU A 368 -16.84 -5.31 -17.61
C GLU A 368 -15.71 -4.31 -17.89
N LYS A 369 -14.51 -4.60 -17.35
CA LYS A 369 -13.27 -3.90 -17.70
C LYS A 369 -12.33 -4.86 -18.42
N THR A 370 -12.07 -4.57 -19.69
CA THR A 370 -11.14 -5.35 -20.51
C THR A 370 -9.85 -4.59 -20.73
N ILE A 371 -8.71 -5.19 -20.34
CA ILE A 371 -7.38 -4.63 -20.58
C ILE A 371 -6.78 -5.33 -21.80
N SER A 372 -6.40 -4.56 -22.81
CA SER A 372 -5.86 -5.06 -24.06
C SER A 372 -4.49 -4.45 -24.36
N PRO A 373 -3.39 -5.18 -24.15
CA PRO A 373 -2.12 -4.79 -24.72
C PRO A 373 -2.18 -4.89 -26.25
N ILE A 374 -1.62 -3.90 -26.94
CA ILE A 374 -1.56 -3.86 -28.38
C ILE A 374 -0.09 -3.75 -28.77
N TYR A 375 0.41 -4.83 -29.35
CA TYR A 375 1.80 -4.89 -29.74
C TYR A 375 2.00 -4.21 -31.10
N LEU A 376 2.96 -3.30 -31.16
CA LEU A 376 3.25 -2.45 -32.31
C LEU A 376 4.68 -2.68 -32.77
N GLU A 377 4.91 -2.59 -34.06
CA GLU A 377 6.25 -2.58 -34.63
C GLU A 377 6.79 -1.15 -34.71
N LEU A 378 7.96 -0.91 -34.12
CA LEU A 378 8.63 0.38 -34.21
C LEU A 378 9.42 0.47 -35.53
N LYS A 379 9.13 1.50 -36.34
CA LYS A 379 9.78 1.72 -37.64
C LYS A 379 10.83 2.85 -37.62
N SER A 380 10.97 3.55 -36.48
CA SER A 380 11.87 4.70 -36.36
C SER A 380 13.30 4.27 -36.06
N THR A 381 14.25 4.87 -36.74
CA THR A 381 15.69 4.71 -36.45
C THR A 381 16.13 5.57 -35.27
N TYR A 382 15.42 6.65 -35.00
CA TYR A 382 15.77 7.60 -33.93
C TYR A 382 15.73 6.95 -32.52
N TYR A 383 14.84 6.00 -32.33
CA TYR A 383 14.84 5.21 -31.07
C TYR A 383 16.15 4.42 -30.90
N ASN A 384 16.64 3.82 -31.98
CA ASN A 384 17.88 3.02 -31.91
C ASN A 384 19.09 3.89 -31.58
N GLU A 385 19.17 5.10 -32.13
CA GLU A 385 20.23 6.08 -31.83
C GLU A 385 20.21 6.48 -30.34
N GLU A 386 19.07 6.83 -29.82
CA GLU A 386 18.92 7.18 -28.40
C GLU A 386 19.10 5.97 -27.45
N LEU A 387 18.75 4.77 -27.90
CA LEU A 387 19.02 3.54 -27.16
C LEU A 387 20.52 3.22 -27.12
N GLU A 388 21.23 3.33 -28.25
CA GLU A 388 22.66 3.14 -28.31
C GLU A 388 23.41 4.13 -27.41
N ASP A 389 23.00 5.41 -27.41
CA ASP A 389 23.56 6.44 -26.53
C ASP A 389 23.29 6.12 -25.05
N PHE A 390 22.08 5.65 -24.73
CA PHE A 390 21.72 5.18 -23.40
C PHE A 390 22.59 3.98 -22.97
N MET A 391 22.75 2.98 -23.84
CA MET A 391 23.55 1.78 -23.57
C MET A 391 25.02 2.14 -23.35
N ARG A 392 25.60 3.00 -24.23
CA ARG A 392 26.98 3.48 -24.12
C ARG A 392 27.23 4.20 -22.80
N ILE A 393 26.37 5.15 -22.44
CA ILE A 393 26.47 5.90 -21.17
C ILE A 393 26.30 5.00 -19.96
N SER A 394 25.41 4.02 -20.06
CA SER A 394 25.20 3.05 -18.98
C SER A 394 26.42 2.15 -18.77
N GLU A 395 27.07 1.70 -19.86
CA GLU A 395 28.31 0.91 -19.82
C GLU A 395 29.47 1.72 -19.25
N GLU A 396 29.66 2.97 -19.71
CA GLU A 396 30.70 3.89 -19.20
C GLU A 396 30.53 4.16 -17.69
N ASN A 397 29.33 4.18 -17.19
CA ASN A 397 29.01 4.46 -15.79
C ASN A 397 28.88 3.20 -14.91
N LYS A 398 28.73 2.01 -15.48
CA LYS A 398 28.66 0.74 -14.77
C LYS A 398 29.91 0.45 -13.93
N HIS A 399 31.07 0.93 -14.40
CA HIS A 399 32.37 0.74 -13.74
C HIS A 399 32.75 1.87 -12.76
N ARG A 400 31.95 2.95 -12.71
CA ARG A 400 32.15 4.02 -11.71
C ARG A 400 31.38 3.67 -10.44
N THR A 401 32.00 2.82 -9.66
CA THR A 401 31.54 2.50 -8.31
C THR A 401 32.21 3.44 -7.32
N THR A 402 31.48 3.99 -6.40
CA THR A 402 32.02 4.54 -5.17
C THR A 402 32.15 3.39 -4.19
N LEU A 403 33.38 3.19 -3.69
CA LEU A 403 33.59 2.27 -2.58
C LEU A 403 32.73 2.77 -1.41
N ASN A 404 31.68 2.03 -1.10
CA ASN A 404 30.96 2.30 0.13
C ASN A 404 31.92 1.97 1.27
N ILE A 405 32.55 3.02 1.84
CA ILE A 405 33.60 2.93 2.87
C ILE A 405 33.15 2.05 4.05
N ASN A 406 31.87 1.69 4.10
CA ASN A 406 31.23 1.04 5.23
C ASN A 406 30.83 -0.40 5.01
N THR A 407 30.48 -0.79 3.79
CA THR A 407 30.16 -2.18 3.43
C THR A 407 31.38 -2.88 2.84
N GLN A 408 32.43 -2.12 2.46
CA GLN A 408 33.52 -2.57 1.59
C GLN A 408 33.02 -3.17 0.27
N GLU A 409 31.76 -2.91 -0.09
CA GLU A 409 31.16 -3.29 -1.36
C GLU A 409 31.15 -2.08 -2.29
N GLU A 410 31.40 -2.31 -3.56
CA GLU A 410 31.25 -1.32 -4.58
C GLU A 410 29.77 -1.06 -4.84
N GLU A 411 29.28 0.14 -4.55
CA GLU A 411 27.93 0.58 -4.88
C GLU A 411 27.97 1.54 -6.08
N PRO A 412 26.94 1.53 -6.95
CA PRO A 412 26.86 2.51 -8.04
C PRO A 412 26.86 3.93 -7.46
N ASP A 413 27.68 4.81 -8.05
CA ASP A 413 27.72 6.22 -7.67
C ASP A 413 26.33 6.85 -7.87
N PRO A 414 25.74 7.51 -6.85
CA PRO A 414 24.42 8.15 -6.96
C PRO A 414 24.32 9.15 -8.11
N GLU A 415 25.38 9.88 -8.45
CA GLU A 415 25.39 10.83 -9.58
C GLU A 415 25.26 10.09 -10.92
N ASN A 416 25.87 8.91 -11.04
CA ASN A 416 25.78 8.08 -12.22
C ASN A 416 24.38 7.46 -12.39
N VAL A 417 23.73 7.05 -11.29
CA VAL A 417 22.36 6.56 -11.34
C VAL A 417 21.40 7.63 -11.86
N VAL A 418 21.58 8.89 -11.44
CA VAL A 418 20.78 10.03 -11.93
C VAL A 418 21.02 10.27 -13.44
N ALA A 419 22.26 10.19 -13.90
CA ALA A 419 22.60 10.34 -15.32
C ALA A 419 21.96 9.24 -16.19
N ILE A 420 22.07 7.97 -15.74
CA ILE A 420 21.46 6.81 -16.42
C ILE A 420 19.93 6.97 -16.48
N LEU A 421 19.29 7.32 -15.36
CA LEU A 421 17.85 7.54 -15.32
C LEU A 421 17.41 8.71 -16.22
N GLY A 422 18.21 9.78 -16.31
CA GLY A 422 17.94 10.91 -17.22
C GLY A 422 17.94 10.49 -18.68
N ARG A 423 18.87 9.63 -19.08
CA ARG A 423 18.92 9.08 -20.46
C ARG A 423 17.78 8.11 -20.72
N LEU A 424 17.47 7.24 -19.77
CA LEU A 424 16.31 6.36 -19.86
C LEU A 424 15.00 7.13 -20.09
N MET A 425 14.84 8.26 -19.39
CA MET A 425 13.68 9.13 -19.60
C MET A 425 13.60 9.68 -21.02
N LYS A 426 14.75 10.00 -21.64
CA LYS A 426 14.81 10.47 -23.02
C LYS A 426 14.39 9.40 -24.02
N VAL A 427 14.90 8.17 -23.87
CA VAL A 427 14.48 7.02 -24.69
C VAL A 427 12.97 6.79 -24.61
N ARG A 428 12.40 6.90 -23.41
CA ARG A 428 10.95 6.78 -23.20
C ARG A 428 10.16 7.93 -23.84
N GLN A 429 10.69 9.16 -23.84
CA GLN A 429 10.06 10.28 -24.53
C GLN A 429 9.96 10.04 -26.03
N VAL A 430 11.03 9.47 -26.63
CA VAL A 430 11.01 9.09 -28.05
C VAL A 430 9.90 8.08 -28.32
N LEU A 431 9.81 7.01 -27.52
CA LEU A 431 8.74 6.02 -27.69
C LEU A 431 7.34 6.62 -27.53
N ALA A 432 7.15 7.51 -26.56
CA ALA A 432 5.88 8.18 -26.35
C ALA A 432 5.48 9.06 -27.55
N PHE A 433 6.46 9.70 -28.18
CA PHE A 433 6.27 10.50 -29.40
C PHE A 433 5.93 9.62 -30.61
N GLU A 434 6.73 8.58 -30.85
CA GLU A 434 6.54 7.64 -31.96
C GLU A 434 5.19 6.90 -31.92
N LYS A 435 4.56 6.83 -30.75
CA LYS A 435 3.21 6.27 -30.59
C LYS A 435 2.07 7.18 -31.01
N ILE A 436 2.29 8.48 -31.13
CA ILE A 436 1.23 9.43 -31.42
C ILE A 436 0.38 9.03 -32.64
N PRO A 437 0.98 8.63 -33.79
CA PRO A 437 0.19 8.19 -34.95
C PRO A 437 -0.76 7.03 -34.62
N TYR A 438 -0.28 6.02 -33.90
CA TYR A 438 -1.08 4.86 -33.51
C TYR A 438 -2.19 5.24 -32.51
N THR A 439 -1.86 6.07 -31.51
CA THR A 439 -2.83 6.60 -30.56
C THR A 439 -3.93 7.38 -31.28
N CYS A 440 -3.56 8.18 -32.30
CA CYS A 440 -4.55 8.88 -33.12
C CYS A 440 -5.45 7.92 -33.89
N GLU A 441 -4.90 6.86 -34.48
CA GLU A 441 -5.70 5.86 -35.19
C GLU A 441 -6.76 5.23 -34.26
N TYR A 442 -6.38 4.92 -33.02
CA TYR A 442 -7.35 4.38 -32.04
C TYR A 442 -8.39 5.42 -31.60
N ILE A 443 -7.97 6.68 -31.43
CA ILE A 443 -8.90 7.77 -31.14
C ILE A 443 -9.92 7.91 -32.27
N ASP A 444 -9.45 7.95 -33.53
CA ASP A 444 -10.29 8.12 -34.71
C ASP A 444 -11.34 6.99 -34.80
N LYS A 445 -10.93 5.74 -34.59
CA LYS A 445 -11.86 4.59 -34.51
C LYS A 445 -12.91 4.74 -33.38
N CYS A 446 -12.49 5.28 -32.24
CA CYS A 446 -13.42 5.52 -31.14
C CYS A 446 -14.42 6.64 -31.45
N LEU A 447 -13.98 7.71 -32.15
CA LEU A 447 -14.83 8.82 -32.57
C LEU A 447 -15.87 8.35 -33.62
N GLU A 448 -15.46 7.48 -34.56
CA GLU A 448 -16.38 6.86 -35.53
C GLU A 448 -17.51 6.05 -34.84
N LEU A 449 -17.19 5.46 -33.68
CA LEU A 449 -18.15 4.70 -32.87
C LEU A 449 -18.88 5.57 -31.84
N ASP A 450 -18.75 6.89 -31.92
CA ASP A 450 -19.31 7.89 -30.98
C ASP A 450 -18.91 7.69 -29.52
N LYS A 451 -17.74 7.05 -29.25
CA LYS A 451 -17.24 6.79 -27.90
C LYS A 451 -16.42 7.93 -27.33
N LYS A 452 -16.51 8.13 -26.02
CA LYS A 452 -15.61 9.05 -25.29
C LYS A 452 -14.35 8.33 -24.83
N VAL A 453 -13.21 9.01 -25.03
CA VAL A 453 -11.87 8.44 -24.83
C VAL A 453 -11.07 9.24 -23.80
N LEU A 454 -10.42 8.56 -22.87
CA LEU A 454 -9.37 9.11 -22.03
C LEU A 454 -8.01 8.70 -22.62
N VAL A 455 -7.12 9.66 -22.78
CA VAL A 455 -5.74 9.39 -23.20
C VAL A 455 -4.79 9.84 -22.10
N PHE A 456 -3.97 8.93 -21.59
CA PHE A 456 -2.97 9.23 -20.58
C PHE A 456 -1.56 9.17 -21.14
N THR A 457 -0.74 10.14 -20.76
CA THR A 457 0.69 10.20 -21.06
C THR A 457 1.46 10.76 -19.85
N ASN A 458 2.71 10.36 -19.69
CA ASN A 458 3.61 10.94 -18.69
C ASN A 458 4.28 12.24 -19.16
N PHE A 459 4.26 12.50 -20.46
CA PHE A 459 5.02 13.58 -21.08
C PHE A 459 4.11 14.67 -21.63
N THR A 460 4.57 15.91 -21.54
CA THR A 460 3.79 17.08 -21.98
C THR A 460 3.72 17.21 -23.50
N MET A 461 4.79 16.84 -24.22
CA MET A 461 4.83 16.98 -25.68
C MET A 461 3.77 16.11 -26.39
N PRO A 462 3.64 14.80 -26.14
CA PRO A 462 2.56 14.01 -26.72
C PRO A 462 1.16 14.55 -26.39
N LEU A 463 0.98 15.06 -25.15
CA LEU A 463 -0.28 15.65 -24.71
C LEU A 463 -0.65 16.88 -25.57
N ASP A 464 0.31 17.78 -25.79
CA ASP A 464 0.10 19.01 -26.56
C ASP A 464 -0.19 18.68 -28.04
N ILE A 465 0.58 17.77 -28.65
CA ILE A 465 0.39 17.35 -30.06
C ILE A 465 -0.97 16.68 -30.26
N LEU A 466 -1.38 15.79 -29.37
CA LEU A 466 -2.68 15.15 -29.46
C LEU A 466 -3.82 16.17 -29.33
N HIS A 467 -3.68 17.18 -28.47
CA HIS A 467 -4.65 18.25 -28.35
C HIS A 467 -4.71 19.13 -29.62
N GLU A 468 -3.56 19.49 -30.18
CA GLU A 468 -3.47 20.25 -31.42
C GLU A 468 -4.10 19.52 -32.60
N LYS A 469 -4.06 18.18 -32.61
CA LYS A 469 -4.74 17.38 -33.64
C LYS A 469 -6.26 17.38 -33.48
N TYR A 470 -6.77 17.43 -32.25
CA TYR A 470 -8.21 17.37 -31.97
C TYR A 470 -8.76 18.62 -31.23
N PRO A 471 -8.50 19.84 -31.71
CA PRO A 471 -8.72 21.07 -30.93
C PRO A 471 -10.20 21.35 -30.61
N LYS A 472 -11.12 20.82 -31.43
CA LYS A 472 -12.57 21.02 -31.25
C LYS A 472 -13.23 19.94 -30.38
N ASN A 473 -12.62 18.77 -30.27
CA ASN A 473 -13.23 17.59 -29.66
C ASN A 473 -12.50 17.17 -28.39
N SER A 474 -11.39 17.84 -28.02
CA SER A 474 -10.58 17.45 -26.87
C SER A 474 -10.43 18.56 -25.83
N VAL A 475 -10.16 18.14 -24.62
CA VAL A 475 -9.73 18.98 -23.49
C VAL A 475 -8.47 18.42 -22.85
N ILE A 476 -7.63 19.30 -22.33
CA ILE A 476 -6.42 18.94 -21.58
C ILE A 476 -6.73 18.87 -20.08
N TYR A 477 -6.05 17.93 -19.39
CA TYR A 477 -6.06 17.83 -17.93
C TYR A 477 -4.65 17.53 -17.41
N ASP A 478 -3.92 18.55 -17.01
CA ASP A 478 -2.55 18.39 -16.51
C ASP A 478 -2.19 19.30 -15.33
N GLY A 479 -0.93 19.15 -14.84
CA GLY A 479 -0.42 19.90 -13.69
C GLY A 479 -0.19 21.39 -13.94
N ARG A 480 -0.08 21.85 -15.21
CA ARG A 480 0.11 23.24 -15.59
C ARG A 480 -1.16 24.08 -15.40
N MET A 481 -2.32 23.42 -15.30
CA MET A 481 -3.62 24.07 -15.18
C MET A 481 -3.94 24.41 -13.72
N SER A 482 -4.62 25.53 -13.50
CA SER A 482 -5.22 25.84 -12.20
C SER A 482 -6.32 24.84 -11.82
N ALA A 483 -6.62 24.72 -10.53
CA ALA A 483 -7.69 23.83 -10.05
C ALA A 483 -9.03 24.11 -10.73
N THR A 484 -9.36 25.40 -10.95
CA THR A 484 -10.60 25.83 -11.61
C THR A 484 -10.64 25.36 -13.07
N LYS A 485 -9.57 25.58 -13.84
CA LYS A 485 -9.49 25.14 -15.23
C LYS A 485 -9.56 23.61 -15.36
N ARG A 486 -8.96 22.88 -14.44
CA ARG A 486 -9.06 21.40 -14.40
C ARG A 486 -10.50 20.94 -14.15
N GLU A 487 -11.23 21.61 -13.25
CA GLU A 487 -12.64 21.28 -13.01
C GLU A 487 -13.51 21.60 -14.21
N GLU A 488 -13.30 22.75 -14.89
CA GLU A 488 -13.98 23.10 -16.14
C GLU A 488 -13.73 22.07 -17.26
N ALA A 489 -12.49 21.62 -17.43
CA ALA A 489 -12.13 20.61 -18.43
C ALA A 489 -12.86 19.28 -18.14
N LYS A 490 -12.90 18.86 -16.88
CA LYS A 490 -13.63 17.67 -16.43
C LYS A 490 -15.13 17.81 -16.72
N GLU A 491 -15.75 18.95 -16.35
CA GLU A 491 -17.18 19.19 -16.56
C GLU A 491 -17.54 19.22 -18.05
N LYS A 492 -16.71 19.85 -18.89
CA LYS A 492 -16.86 19.82 -20.34
C LYS A 492 -16.81 18.40 -20.89
N PHE A 493 -15.81 17.61 -20.48
CA PHE A 493 -15.70 16.23 -20.92
C PHE A 493 -16.90 15.38 -20.48
N GLN A 494 -17.38 15.54 -19.27
CA GLN A 494 -18.53 14.76 -18.77
C GLN A 494 -19.82 15.12 -19.46
N ASN A 495 -20.09 16.41 -19.65
CA ASN A 495 -21.43 16.91 -19.96
C ASN A 495 -21.60 17.41 -21.41
N ASP A 496 -20.51 17.84 -22.09
CA ASP A 496 -20.60 18.31 -23.47
C ASP A 496 -20.47 17.12 -24.44
N PRO A 497 -21.51 16.87 -25.29
CA PRO A 497 -21.46 15.78 -26.27
C PRO A 497 -20.43 16.03 -27.39
N LYS A 498 -19.99 17.27 -27.61
CA LYS A 498 -18.97 17.61 -28.61
C LYS A 498 -17.55 17.24 -28.13
N ILE A 499 -17.33 17.26 -26.82
CA ILE A 499 -16.03 16.91 -26.24
C ILE A 499 -15.97 15.40 -26.02
N LYS A 500 -15.22 14.73 -26.87
CA LYS A 500 -15.10 13.27 -26.89
C LYS A 500 -13.78 12.77 -26.31
N ILE A 501 -12.77 13.63 -26.20
CA ILE A 501 -11.41 13.24 -25.80
C ILE A 501 -10.99 14.06 -24.59
N LEU A 502 -10.52 13.41 -23.55
CA LEU A 502 -9.75 14.05 -22.48
C LEU A 502 -8.32 13.51 -22.52
N ILE A 503 -7.36 14.42 -22.69
CA ILE A 503 -5.92 14.09 -22.74
C ILE A 503 -5.30 14.56 -21.43
N GLY A 504 -4.75 13.64 -20.67
CA GLY A 504 -4.24 13.95 -19.34
C GLY A 504 -2.86 13.39 -19.02
N ASN A 505 -2.14 14.12 -18.17
CA ASN A 505 -0.97 13.53 -17.53
C ASN A 505 -1.43 12.46 -16.52
N ILE A 506 -0.85 11.26 -16.60
CA ILE A 506 -1.29 10.11 -15.80
C ILE A 506 -1.26 10.38 -14.29
N ILE A 507 -0.29 11.17 -13.81
CA ILE A 507 -0.17 11.51 -12.39
C ILE A 507 -1.22 12.57 -12.02
N ALA A 508 -1.35 13.63 -12.81
CA ALA A 508 -2.27 14.73 -12.51
C ALA A 508 -3.74 14.32 -12.62
N ALA A 509 -4.08 13.52 -13.63
CA ALA A 509 -5.43 13.03 -13.86
C ALA A 509 -5.73 11.72 -13.08
N GLY A 510 -4.70 11.03 -12.62
CA GLY A 510 -4.82 9.82 -11.78
C GLY A 510 -5.38 10.07 -10.39
N ILE A 511 -5.56 11.31 -9.92
CA ILE A 511 -5.98 11.60 -8.55
C ILE A 511 -7.36 12.26 -8.52
N GLY A 512 -8.36 11.56 -7.96
CA GLY A 512 -9.60 12.12 -7.41
C GLY A 512 -10.66 12.66 -8.38
N ILE A 513 -10.52 12.48 -9.70
CA ILE A 513 -11.54 12.89 -10.67
C ILE A 513 -12.45 11.72 -11.08
N ASN A 514 -13.68 12.04 -11.45
CA ASN A 514 -14.65 11.10 -11.98
C ASN A 514 -14.86 11.36 -13.46
N LEU A 515 -14.64 10.36 -14.32
CA LEU A 515 -14.71 10.45 -15.77
C LEU A 515 -15.53 9.28 -16.37
N THR A 516 -16.61 8.92 -15.73
CA THR A 516 -17.47 7.78 -16.08
C THR A 516 -18.20 7.93 -17.41
N SER A 517 -18.14 9.07 -18.07
CA SER A 517 -18.62 9.19 -19.45
C SER A 517 -17.69 8.51 -20.46
N ALA A 518 -16.45 8.17 -20.09
CA ALA A 518 -15.50 7.49 -20.96
C ALA A 518 -15.76 5.98 -21.01
N GLU A 519 -15.66 5.42 -22.20
CA GLU A 519 -15.76 3.98 -22.48
C GLU A 519 -14.42 3.38 -22.87
N VAL A 520 -13.46 4.22 -23.24
CA VAL A 520 -12.13 3.81 -23.67
C VAL A 520 -11.06 4.59 -22.93
N VAL A 521 -10.02 3.88 -22.49
CA VAL A 521 -8.80 4.45 -21.90
C VAL A 521 -7.61 4.02 -22.74
N ILE A 522 -6.77 4.96 -23.16
CA ILE A 522 -5.54 4.70 -23.91
C ILE A 522 -4.36 5.18 -23.06
N MET A 523 -3.45 4.27 -22.76
CA MET A 523 -2.19 4.56 -22.07
C MET A 523 -1.09 4.77 -23.12
N ASN A 524 -0.94 6.01 -23.60
CA ASN A 524 0.03 6.31 -24.68
C ASN A 524 1.46 5.91 -24.31
N ASP A 525 1.82 6.02 -23.06
CA ASP A 525 3.11 5.57 -22.54
C ASP A 525 2.97 5.07 -21.09
N LEU A 526 3.98 4.32 -20.62
CA LEU A 526 3.92 3.62 -19.33
C LEU A 526 4.56 4.44 -18.21
N SER A 527 3.93 4.49 -17.06
CA SER A 527 4.55 4.94 -15.81
C SER A 527 5.34 3.79 -15.17
N PHE A 528 6.40 4.11 -14.43
CA PHE A 528 7.13 3.12 -13.62
C PHE A 528 6.37 2.65 -12.36
N VAL A 529 5.26 3.28 -12.05
CA VAL A 529 4.47 3.02 -10.84
C VAL A 529 3.17 2.32 -11.23
N PRO A 530 2.97 1.02 -10.88
CA PRO A 530 1.77 0.26 -11.23
C PRO A 530 0.48 0.93 -10.80
N SER A 531 0.46 1.56 -9.61
CA SER A 531 -0.73 2.23 -9.10
C SER A 531 -1.18 3.44 -9.93
N HIS A 532 -0.28 4.09 -10.69
CA HIS A 532 -0.67 5.17 -11.60
C HIS A 532 -1.55 4.65 -12.74
N HIS A 533 -1.25 3.46 -13.26
CA HIS A 533 -2.04 2.81 -14.29
C HIS A 533 -3.42 2.44 -13.76
N SER A 534 -3.48 1.72 -12.65
CA SER A 534 -4.75 1.36 -12.02
C SER A 534 -5.60 2.58 -11.67
N GLN A 535 -4.96 3.66 -11.19
CA GLN A 535 -5.65 4.93 -10.92
C GLN A 535 -6.21 5.57 -12.20
N GLY A 536 -5.45 5.57 -13.29
CA GLY A 536 -5.90 6.09 -14.59
C GLY A 536 -7.07 5.28 -15.16
N GLU A 537 -6.97 3.94 -15.17
CA GLU A 537 -8.05 3.04 -15.56
C GLU A 537 -9.32 3.30 -14.77
N ASP A 538 -9.19 3.48 -13.47
CA ASP A 538 -10.28 3.65 -12.53
C ASP A 538 -10.94 5.05 -12.60
N ARG A 539 -10.46 5.96 -13.46
CA ARG A 539 -11.19 7.20 -13.77
C ARG A 539 -12.43 6.92 -14.61
N ALA A 540 -12.35 5.98 -15.55
CA ALA A 540 -13.48 5.50 -16.33
C ALA A 540 -14.22 4.36 -15.62
N TYR A 541 -13.47 3.38 -15.10
CA TYR A 541 -14.01 2.18 -14.46
C TYR A 541 -14.29 2.38 -12.98
N ARG A 542 -15.37 3.03 -12.69
CA ARG A 542 -15.82 3.28 -11.32
C ARG A 542 -17.33 3.42 -11.24
N GLN A 543 -17.83 3.57 -10.03
CA GLN A 543 -19.25 3.80 -9.79
C GLN A 543 -19.83 4.91 -10.68
N GLY A 544 -20.99 4.64 -11.25
CA GLY A 544 -21.67 5.51 -12.23
C GLY A 544 -21.30 5.18 -13.67
N GLN A 545 -20.38 4.26 -13.90
CA GLN A 545 -20.15 3.68 -15.21
C GLN A 545 -21.27 2.69 -15.54
N MET A 546 -21.91 2.88 -16.68
CA MET A 546 -23.03 2.05 -17.17
C MET A 546 -22.66 1.20 -18.38
N LYS A 547 -21.44 1.37 -18.90
CA LYS A 547 -20.93 0.71 -20.09
C LYS A 547 -19.61 0.04 -19.82
N ASP A 548 -19.30 -0.99 -20.59
CA ASP A 548 -18.00 -1.66 -20.53
C ASP A 548 -16.86 -0.71 -20.84
N VAL A 549 -15.74 -0.90 -20.16
CA VAL A 549 -14.55 -0.06 -20.31
C VAL A 549 -13.43 -0.86 -20.95
N LEU A 550 -12.97 -0.38 -22.09
CA LEU A 550 -11.78 -0.92 -22.79
C LEU A 550 -10.55 -0.09 -22.42
N VAL A 551 -9.49 -0.78 -22.01
CA VAL A 551 -8.20 -0.14 -21.70
C VAL A 551 -7.15 -0.64 -22.68
N TYR A 552 -6.63 0.26 -23.49
CA TYR A 552 -5.58 -0.05 -24.48
C TYR A 552 -4.20 0.35 -23.97
N TYR A 553 -3.26 -0.58 -24.11
CA TYR A 553 -1.84 -0.38 -23.87
C TYR A 553 -1.07 -0.59 -25.18
N PRO A 554 -0.89 0.46 -26.01
CA PRO A 554 -0.01 0.36 -27.16
C PRO A 554 1.44 0.18 -26.68
N ILE A 555 2.11 -0.88 -27.12
CA ILE A 555 3.45 -1.26 -26.67
C ILE A 555 4.30 -1.59 -27.90
N PHE A 556 5.44 -0.92 -28.06
CA PHE A 556 6.38 -1.30 -29.10
C PHE A 556 7.14 -2.57 -28.73
N GLU A 557 7.03 -3.60 -29.60
CA GLU A 557 7.79 -4.83 -29.45
C GLU A 557 9.31 -4.57 -29.65
N ASN A 558 10.12 -5.42 -29.03
CA ASN A 558 11.58 -5.34 -29.10
C ASN A 558 12.18 -3.99 -28.65
N THR A 559 11.50 -3.31 -27.73
CA THR A 559 11.97 -2.06 -27.12
C THR A 559 12.03 -2.17 -25.60
N ILE A 560 12.65 -1.18 -24.94
CA ILE A 560 12.66 -1.09 -23.48
C ILE A 560 11.25 -1.04 -22.89
N GLU A 561 10.26 -0.61 -23.66
CA GLU A 561 8.88 -0.52 -23.19
C GLU A 561 8.26 -1.88 -22.92
N MET A 562 8.60 -2.90 -23.73
CA MET A 562 8.18 -4.27 -23.50
C MET A 562 8.73 -4.80 -22.16
N ILE A 563 9.99 -4.47 -21.84
CA ILE A 563 10.61 -4.82 -20.57
C ILE A 563 9.89 -4.11 -19.42
N ILE A 564 9.64 -2.81 -19.55
CA ILE A 564 8.89 -2.01 -18.56
C ILE A 564 7.50 -2.61 -18.35
N TYR A 565 6.77 -2.96 -19.40
CA TYR A 565 5.45 -3.55 -19.31
C TYR A 565 5.46 -4.88 -18.57
N ASN A 566 6.40 -5.76 -18.89
CA ASN A 566 6.55 -7.05 -18.23
C ASN A 566 6.86 -6.90 -16.72
N ILE A 567 7.73 -5.95 -16.35
CA ILE A 567 7.99 -5.63 -14.94
C ILE A 567 6.72 -5.11 -14.26
N LEU A 568 5.96 -4.24 -14.92
CA LEU A 568 4.69 -3.72 -14.38
C LEU A 568 3.66 -4.81 -14.17
N GLN A 569 3.52 -5.77 -15.10
CA GLN A 569 2.60 -6.91 -14.95
C GLN A 569 3.01 -7.79 -13.76
N ARG A 570 4.29 -8.19 -13.68
CA ARG A 570 4.79 -8.94 -12.52
C ARG A 570 4.56 -8.22 -11.20
N LYS A 571 4.77 -6.89 -11.16
CA LYS A 571 4.51 -6.09 -9.95
C LYS A 571 3.03 -5.97 -9.64
N LYS A 572 2.17 -5.91 -10.64
CA LYS A 572 0.73 -5.91 -10.46
C LYS A 572 0.26 -7.24 -9.88
N ASP A 573 0.70 -8.36 -10.45
CA ASP A 573 0.40 -9.71 -9.95
C ASP A 573 0.89 -9.87 -8.51
N VAL A 574 2.06 -9.33 -8.18
CA VAL A 574 2.62 -9.31 -6.84
C VAL A 574 1.82 -8.40 -5.91
N ILE A 575 1.33 -7.25 -6.34
CA ILE A 575 0.45 -6.38 -5.54
C ILE A 575 -0.91 -7.07 -5.33
N ASP A 576 -1.46 -7.68 -6.33
CA ASP A 576 -2.74 -8.40 -6.27
C ASP A 576 -2.60 -9.70 -5.44
N GLN A 577 -1.44 -10.37 -5.51
CA GLN A 577 -1.08 -11.55 -4.72
C GLN A 577 -0.43 -11.22 -3.38
N SER A 578 0.13 -10.05 -3.14
CA SER A 578 0.76 -9.66 -1.85
C SER A 578 -0.24 -9.17 -0.81
N ILE A 579 -1.46 -9.18 -1.23
CA ILE A 579 -2.56 -9.54 -0.36
C ILE A 579 -2.63 -11.11 -0.32
N GLY A 580 -1.77 -11.83 -1.01
CA GLY A 580 -1.44 -13.24 -1.10
C GLY A 580 0.01 -13.43 -1.58
N ASP A 581 0.73 -14.34 -1.02
CA ASP A 581 2.07 -14.92 -1.23
C ASP A 581 2.97 -14.52 -2.45
N GLY A 582 3.29 -13.25 -2.65
CA GLY A 582 4.21 -12.83 -3.72
C GLY A 582 5.62 -12.41 -3.22
N GLU A 583 6.67 -12.83 -3.92
CA GLU A 583 8.04 -12.36 -3.69
C GLU A 583 8.21 -10.90 -4.09
N TYR A 584 8.75 -10.06 -3.19
CA TYR A 584 8.95 -8.63 -3.42
C TYR A 584 10.27 -8.32 -4.08
N SER A 585 10.20 -7.59 -5.19
CA SER A 585 11.37 -7.21 -5.97
C SER A 585 12.07 -5.93 -5.48
N GLU A 586 13.33 -5.81 -5.85
CA GLU A 586 14.16 -4.61 -5.82
C GLU A 586 13.44 -3.36 -6.36
N SER A 587 13.98 -2.15 -6.13
CA SER A 587 13.38 -0.93 -6.71
C SER A 587 13.24 -1.08 -8.23
N PHE A 588 12.17 -0.56 -8.83
CA PHE A 588 11.88 -0.68 -10.26
C PHE A 588 13.10 -0.35 -11.15
N GLY A 589 13.85 0.67 -10.78
CA GLY A 589 15.04 1.06 -11.53
C GLY A 589 16.16 0.03 -11.49
N LYS A 590 16.38 -0.62 -10.34
CA LYS A 590 17.38 -1.70 -10.24
C LYS A 590 16.95 -2.95 -11.01
N GLU A 591 15.67 -3.31 -10.96
CA GLU A 591 15.11 -4.43 -11.69
C GLU A 591 15.18 -4.18 -13.22
N LEU A 592 14.82 -2.97 -13.65
CA LEU A 592 14.94 -2.58 -15.05
C LEU A 592 16.38 -2.60 -15.54
N LEU A 593 17.32 -2.06 -14.77
CA LEU A 593 18.74 -2.10 -15.13
C LEU A 593 19.28 -3.55 -15.20
N LYS A 594 18.83 -4.44 -14.31
CA LYS A 594 19.21 -5.85 -14.31
C LYS A 594 18.66 -6.62 -15.52
N GLU A 595 17.52 -6.23 -16.06
CA GLU A 595 16.96 -6.85 -17.27
C GLU A 595 17.51 -6.25 -18.58
N LEU A 596 18.05 -5.03 -18.51
CA LEU A 596 18.69 -4.38 -19.64
C LEU A 596 20.17 -4.75 -19.79
N PHE A 597 20.83 -5.19 -18.70
CA PHE A 597 22.26 -5.52 -18.62
C PHE A 597 22.50 -6.87 -17.91
#